data_b69bb74ec42279914caffaba06bd333f
#
_entry.id   b69bb74ec42279914caffaba06bd333f
#
_cell.length_a   1.000
_cell.length_b   1.000
_cell.length_c   1.000
_cell.angle_alpha   90.00
_cell.angle_beta   90.00
_cell.angle_gamma   90.00
#
_symmetry.space_group_name_H-M   'P 1'
#
loop_
_entity.id
_entity.type
_entity.pdbx_description
1 polymer ?
#
loop_
_entity_poly.entity_id
_entity_poly.type
_entity_poly.pdbx_seq_one_letter_code
_entity_poly.pdbx_strand_id
1 'polypeptide(L)'
;LYDVKSAAALVKEYFPDANVHCDCVQGYMKVKTTPKLLVVDTMTVSAHKIHSIRGAGALYVSENIIKRRNIAPVMPGGGQEFGIRSGTENLCAIAAFSAAAEEAYSTFAERSEKTKKLRAVLEERYHSLLEPLGVTVNRPKNGVDGIMNVSLPGIRSETMLNYLSEREIYVSA
;
A
#
# COMPACT_ATOMS: atom_id res chain seq x y z
N LEU A 1 -9.00 3.22 3.77
CA LEU A 1 -7.79 4.06 3.77
C LEU A 1 -7.87 5.07 4.89
N TYR A 2 -6.76 5.35 5.53
CA TYR A 2 -6.63 6.47 6.44
C TYR A 2 -6.55 7.78 5.65
N ASP A 3 -7.08 8.86 6.21
CA ASP A 3 -6.93 10.19 5.62
C ASP A 3 -5.56 10.78 5.99
N VAL A 4 -4.53 10.25 5.32
CA VAL A 4 -3.14 10.65 5.53
C VAL A 4 -2.94 12.14 5.24
N LYS A 5 -3.60 12.66 4.20
CA LYS A 5 -3.47 14.07 3.82
C LYS A 5 -3.91 15.01 4.96
N SER A 6 -5.10 14.79 5.52
CA SER A 6 -5.61 15.63 6.60
C SER A 6 -4.78 15.46 7.88
N ALA A 7 -4.36 14.24 8.20
CA ALA A 7 -3.48 13.99 9.33
C ALA A 7 -2.11 14.67 9.18
N ALA A 8 -1.49 14.56 7.99
CA ALA A 8 -0.23 15.22 7.70
C ALA A 8 -0.34 16.75 7.75
N ALA A 9 -1.41 17.32 7.19
CA ALA A 9 -1.67 18.75 7.23
C ALA A 9 -1.81 19.25 8.67
N LEU A 10 -2.56 18.52 9.51
CA LEU A 10 -2.73 18.86 10.92
C LEU A 10 -1.40 18.81 11.69
N VAL A 11 -0.58 17.76 11.44
CA VAL A 11 0.77 17.68 12.04
C VAL A 11 1.61 18.87 11.65
N LYS A 12 1.60 19.27 10.38
CA LYS A 12 2.37 20.43 9.90
C LYS A 12 1.88 21.76 10.44
N GLU A 13 0.59 21.88 10.72
CA GLU A 13 0.01 23.08 11.35
C GLU A 13 0.53 23.30 12.77
N TYR A 14 0.54 22.24 13.59
CA TYR A 14 0.96 22.33 15.00
C TYR A 14 2.47 22.12 15.20
N PHE A 15 3.11 21.37 14.32
CA PHE A 15 4.53 21.02 14.37
C PHE A 15 5.18 21.18 12.99
N PRO A 16 5.45 22.41 12.54
CA PRO A 16 5.96 22.69 11.18
C PRO A 16 7.24 21.95 10.83
N ASP A 17 8.10 21.68 11.81
CA ASP A 17 9.39 21.00 11.65
C ASP A 17 9.30 19.47 11.75
N ALA A 18 8.14 18.91 12.12
CA ALA A 18 7.95 17.48 12.22
C ALA A 18 8.02 16.83 10.81
N ASN A 19 8.75 15.73 10.69
CA ASN A 19 8.78 14.94 9.47
C ASN A 19 7.60 13.95 9.46
N VAL A 20 6.85 13.95 8.37
CA VAL A 20 5.72 13.03 8.17
C VAL A 20 6.14 11.93 7.21
N HIS A 21 6.09 10.69 7.68
CA HIS A 21 6.32 9.50 6.88
C HIS A 21 5.01 8.77 6.58
N CYS A 22 4.87 8.27 5.36
CA CYS A 22 3.77 7.39 5.00
C CYS A 22 4.29 6.08 4.39
N ASP A 23 3.92 4.95 4.98
CA ASP A 23 4.05 3.66 4.32
C ASP A 23 2.92 3.51 3.29
N CYS A 24 3.28 3.59 2.01
CA CYS A 24 2.38 3.44 0.88
C CYS A 24 2.47 2.07 0.19
N VAL A 25 3.12 1.08 0.82
CA VAL A 25 3.31 -0.25 0.24
C VAL A 25 1.99 -0.87 -0.25
N GLN A 26 0.90 -0.71 0.47
CA GLN A 26 -0.41 -1.21 0.07
C GLN A 26 -1.23 -0.23 -0.78
N GLY A 27 -0.87 1.06 -0.81
CA GLY A 27 -1.58 2.10 -1.56
C GLY A 27 -1.00 2.39 -2.95
N TYR A 28 0.31 2.20 -3.11
CA TYR A 28 1.03 2.52 -4.34
C TYR A 28 0.45 1.79 -5.55
N MET A 29 0.15 2.53 -6.61
CA MET A 29 -0.49 2.05 -7.85
C MET A 29 -1.84 1.31 -7.67
N LYS A 30 -2.46 1.37 -6.48
CA LYS A 30 -3.83 0.89 -6.23
C LYS A 30 -4.80 2.04 -6.01
N VAL A 31 -4.30 3.14 -5.47
CA VAL A 31 -5.03 4.41 -5.34
C VAL A 31 -4.13 5.55 -5.80
N LYS A 32 -4.73 6.70 -6.11
CA LYS A 32 -3.94 7.90 -6.47
C LYS A 32 -3.17 8.37 -5.25
N THR A 33 -1.88 8.08 -5.21
CA THR A 33 -0.96 8.45 -4.14
C THR A 33 0.29 9.09 -4.73
N THR A 34 0.60 10.29 -4.29
CA THR A 34 1.91 10.92 -4.51
C THR A 34 2.33 11.62 -3.22
N PRO A 35 3.62 11.80 -2.96
CA PRO A 35 4.08 12.50 -1.76
C PRO A 35 3.45 13.90 -1.63
N LYS A 36 3.34 14.62 -2.75
CA LYS A 36 2.71 15.95 -2.81
C LYS A 36 1.21 15.91 -2.46
N LEU A 37 0.48 14.91 -2.96
CA LEU A 37 -0.96 14.76 -2.66
C LEU A 37 -1.19 14.43 -1.18
N LEU A 38 -0.33 13.62 -0.61
CA LEU A 38 -0.42 13.17 0.79
C LEU A 38 0.18 14.18 1.79
N VAL A 39 0.91 15.20 1.30
CA VAL A 39 1.62 16.20 2.14
C VAL A 39 2.65 15.53 3.07
N VAL A 40 3.37 14.54 2.57
CA VAL A 40 4.35 13.78 3.34
C VAL A 40 5.78 14.10 2.93
N ASP A 41 6.69 14.02 3.86
CA ASP A 41 8.12 14.29 3.67
C ASP A 41 8.86 13.04 3.19
N THR A 42 8.42 11.86 3.59
CA THR A 42 8.97 10.58 3.15
C THR A 42 7.85 9.59 2.86
N MET A 43 8.09 8.69 1.89
CA MET A 43 7.12 7.69 1.50
C MET A 43 7.84 6.40 1.09
N THR A 44 7.41 5.26 1.65
CA THR A 44 7.92 3.94 1.25
C THR A 44 6.97 3.22 0.31
N VAL A 45 7.54 2.49 -0.64
CA VAL A 45 6.83 1.62 -1.59
C VAL A 45 7.61 0.32 -1.79
N SER A 46 6.93 -0.74 -2.23
CA SER A 46 7.53 -2.06 -2.41
C SER A 46 7.17 -2.65 -3.77
N ALA A 47 8.18 -3.12 -4.48
CA ALA A 47 8.07 -3.62 -5.85
C ALA A 47 7.10 -4.80 -5.98
N HIS A 48 7.19 -5.78 -5.08
CA HIS A 48 6.37 -7.00 -5.13
C HIS A 48 4.86 -6.77 -4.93
N LYS A 49 4.47 -5.57 -4.47
CA LYS A 49 3.04 -5.20 -4.31
C LYS A 49 2.40 -4.66 -5.58
N ILE A 50 3.21 -4.43 -6.61
CA ILE A 50 2.77 -4.04 -7.95
C ILE A 50 3.21 -5.04 -9.03
N HIS A 51 3.28 -6.33 -8.65
CA HIS A 51 3.61 -7.45 -9.53
C HIS A 51 5.06 -7.50 -10.05
N SER A 52 5.98 -6.77 -9.42
CA SER A 52 7.42 -6.90 -9.65
C SER A 52 8.05 -7.97 -8.78
N ILE A 53 9.34 -8.18 -8.91
CA ILE A 53 10.10 -9.15 -8.12
C ILE A 53 10.19 -8.72 -6.64
N ARG A 54 10.45 -9.70 -5.77
CA ARG A 54 10.76 -9.44 -4.35
C ARG A 54 12.17 -8.91 -4.19
N GLY A 55 12.43 -8.21 -3.08
CA GLY A 55 13.75 -7.72 -2.71
C GLY A 55 14.08 -6.32 -3.20
N ALA A 56 13.13 -5.61 -3.83
CA ALA A 56 13.24 -4.19 -4.17
C ALA A 56 12.12 -3.37 -3.57
N GLY A 57 12.42 -2.12 -3.29
CA GLY A 57 11.51 -1.09 -2.83
C GLY A 57 12.13 0.28 -3.05
N ALA A 58 11.37 1.34 -2.82
CA ALA A 58 11.88 2.69 -2.90
C ALA A 58 11.42 3.53 -1.70
N LEU A 59 12.29 4.44 -1.29
CA LEU A 59 12.02 5.48 -0.33
C LEU A 59 12.05 6.83 -1.04
N TYR A 60 10.91 7.49 -1.11
CA TYR A 60 10.88 8.91 -1.45
C TYR A 60 11.34 9.73 -0.24
N VAL A 61 12.22 10.68 -0.46
CA VAL A 61 12.66 11.66 0.52
C VAL A 61 12.49 13.05 -0.07
N SER A 62 11.80 13.94 0.62
CA SER A 62 11.60 15.30 0.15
C SER A 62 12.90 16.08 0.10
N GLU A 63 13.00 17.01 -0.83
CA GLU A 63 14.15 17.89 -0.98
C GLU A 63 14.47 18.67 0.30
N ASN A 64 13.43 19.02 1.07
CA ASN A 64 13.58 19.72 2.34
C ASN A 64 14.34 18.88 3.39
N ILE A 65 14.00 17.57 3.51
CA ILE A 65 14.74 16.66 4.40
C ILE A 65 16.20 16.53 3.97
N ILE A 66 16.44 16.39 2.67
CA ILE A 66 17.81 16.27 2.13
C ILE A 66 18.61 17.54 2.43
N LYS A 67 18.06 18.73 2.16
CA LYS A 67 18.70 20.01 2.42
C LYS A 67 18.99 20.25 3.90
N ARG A 68 18.07 19.89 4.76
CA ARG A 68 18.23 20.01 6.23
C ARG A 68 19.09 18.90 6.83
N ARG A 69 19.48 17.89 6.07
CA ARG A 69 20.18 16.68 6.55
C ARG A 69 19.46 15.98 7.70
N ASN A 70 18.13 15.99 7.67
CA ASN A 70 17.26 15.39 8.70
C ASN A 70 17.03 13.89 8.50
N ILE A 71 17.89 13.22 7.75
CA ILE A 71 17.93 11.78 7.59
C ILE A 71 19.37 11.30 7.79
N ALA A 72 19.53 10.33 8.68
CA ALA A 72 20.82 9.69 8.90
C ALA A 72 20.81 8.30 8.25
N PRO A 73 21.91 7.89 7.61
CA PRO A 73 22.02 6.55 7.05
C PRO A 73 22.00 5.49 8.16
N VAL A 74 21.12 4.50 8.02
CA VAL A 74 21.11 3.33 8.92
C VAL A 74 22.25 2.36 8.59
N MET A 75 22.67 2.36 7.30
CA MET A 75 23.77 1.52 6.79
C MET A 75 24.81 2.43 6.15
N PRO A 76 25.75 2.99 6.91
CA PRO A 76 26.82 3.84 6.37
C PRO A 76 27.82 3.00 5.56
N GLY A 77 28.53 3.62 4.61
CA GLY A 77 29.51 2.93 3.77
C GLY A 77 29.88 3.70 2.51
N GLY A 78 29.78 3.06 1.36
CA GLY A 78 30.28 3.54 0.06
C GLY A 78 29.57 4.71 -0.60
N GLY A 79 28.58 5.32 0.05
CA GLY A 79 27.91 6.54 -0.45
C GLY A 79 26.82 6.34 -1.47
N GLN A 80 26.45 5.09 -1.78
CA GLN A 80 25.34 4.78 -2.68
C GLN A 80 23.99 5.36 -2.17
N GLU A 81 23.05 5.56 -3.08
CA GLU A 81 21.74 6.15 -2.79
C GLU A 81 21.87 7.48 -2.02
N PHE A 82 22.70 8.38 -2.54
CA PHE A 82 22.98 9.70 -1.92
C PHE A 82 23.55 9.59 -0.50
N GLY A 83 24.23 8.50 -0.17
CA GLY A 83 24.77 8.23 1.16
C GLY A 83 23.74 7.79 2.19
N ILE A 84 22.48 7.61 1.81
CA ILE A 84 21.40 7.21 2.73
C ILE A 84 21.38 5.68 2.92
N ARG A 85 21.67 4.93 1.86
CA ARG A 85 21.70 3.46 1.91
C ARG A 85 22.90 2.94 1.11
N SER A 86 23.94 2.58 1.79
CA SER A 86 25.14 2.04 1.18
C SER A 86 25.02 0.59 0.76
N GLY A 87 25.81 0.19 -0.23
CA GLY A 87 25.85 -1.14 -0.84
C GLY A 87 25.52 -1.08 -2.33
N THR A 88 26.12 -1.98 -3.11
CA THR A 88 25.90 -2.05 -4.55
C THR A 88 24.41 -2.23 -4.86
N GLU A 89 23.91 -1.44 -5.77
CA GLU A 89 22.51 -1.45 -6.16
C GLU A 89 22.17 -2.72 -6.96
N ASN A 90 21.01 -3.30 -6.68
CA ASN A 90 20.47 -4.42 -7.44
C ASN A 90 19.81 -3.91 -8.72
N LEU A 91 20.61 -3.65 -9.76
CA LEU A 91 20.13 -3.06 -11.02
C LEU A 91 19.00 -3.89 -11.68
N CYS A 92 19.08 -5.23 -11.60
CA CYS A 92 18.03 -6.09 -12.16
C CYS A 92 16.70 -5.88 -11.45
N ALA A 93 16.71 -5.79 -10.12
CA ALA A 93 15.51 -5.57 -9.33
C ALA A 93 14.95 -4.15 -9.51
N ILE A 94 15.81 -3.15 -9.67
CA ILE A 94 15.42 -1.77 -9.95
C ILE A 94 14.78 -1.67 -11.33
N ALA A 95 15.36 -2.28 -12.37
CA ALA A 95 14.81 -2.32 -13.72
C ALA A 95 13.43 -3.02 -13.75
N ALA A 96 13.32 -4.17 -13.08
CA ALA A 96 12.04 -4.88 -12.97
C ALA A 96 10.98 -4.04 -12.23
N PHE A 97 11.37 -3.30 -11.19
CA PHE A 97 10.48 -2.41 -10.47
C PHE A 97 10.01 -1.25 -11.35
N SER A 98 10.92 -0.64 -12.13
CA SER A 98 10.60 0.43 -13.07
C SER A 98 9.58 -0.03 -14.11
N ALA A 99 9.82 -1.18 -14.76
CA ALA A 99 8.91 -1.75 -15.76
C ALA A 99 7.52 -2.03 -15.17
N ALA A 100 7.46 -2.63 -13.97
CA ALA A 100 6.19 -2.89 -13.29
C ALA A 100 5.45 -1.60 -12.89
N ALA A 101 6.18 -0.56 -12.49
CA ALA A 101 5.58 0.73 -12.16
C ALA A 101 5.01 1.42 -13.41
N GLU A 102 5.70 1.37 -14.53
CA GLU A 102 5.25 1.91 -15.81
C GLU A 102 3.98 1.21 -16.31
N GLU A 103 3.97 -0.13 -16.30
CA GLU A 103 2.78 -0.92 -16.61
C GLU A 103 1.62 -0.60 -15.66
N ALA A 104 1.89 -0.59 -14.35
CA ALA A 104 0.88 -0.28 -13.35
C ALA A 104 0.29 1.13 -13.50
N TYR A 105 1.09 2.10 -13.92
CA TYR A 105 0.64 3.46 -14.19
C TYR A 105 -0.20 3.54 -15.47
N SER A 106 0.26 2.96 -16.57
CA SER A 106 -0.44 3.00 -17.85
C SER A 106 -1.80 2.30 -17.80
N THR A 107 -1.93 1.21 -17.03
CA THR A 107 -3.17 0.42 -16.89
C THR A 107 -4.02 0.82 -15.66
N PHE A 108 -3.64 1.87 -14.93
CA PHE A 108 -4.26 2.21 -13.64
C PHE A 108 -5.79 2.38 -13.72
N ALA A 109 -6.28 3.13 -14.70
CA ALA A 109 -7.71 3.42 -14.85
C ALA A 109 -8.51 2.14 -15.18
N GLU A 110 -8.01 1.32 -16.10
CA GLU A 110 -8.65 0.07 -16.51
C GLU A 110 -8.71 -0.93 -15.33
N ARG A 111 -7.58 -1.12 -14.64
CA ARG A 111 -7.51 -2.01 -13.47
C ARG A 111 -8.42 -1.55 -12.33
N SER A 112 -8.46 -0.24 -12.08
CA SER A 112 -9.35 0.33 -11.07
C SER A 112 -10.82 0.06 -11.39
N GLU A 113 -11.25 0.28 -12.63
CA GLU A 113 -12.62 0.03 -13.04
C GLU A 113 -12.99 -1.46 -13.02
N LYS A 114 -12.08 -2.33 -13.48
CA LYS A 114 -12.26 -3.78 -13.39
C LYS A 114 -12.40 -4.25 -11.94
N THR A 115 -11.56 -3.77 -11.05
CA THR A 115 -11.60 -4.11 -9.62
C THR A 115 -12.91 -3.66 -8.98
N LYS A 116 -13.38 -2.46 -9.32
CA LYS A 116 -14.66 -1.92 -8.85
C LYS A 116 -15.86 -2.79 -9.30
N LYS A 117 -15.86 -3.22 -10.56
CA LYS A 117 -16.89 -4.14 -11.08
C LYS A 117 -16.90 -5.48 -10.36
N LEU A 118 -15.72 -6.08 -10.18
CA LEU A 118 -15.57 -7.33 -9.43
C LEU A 118 -16.04 -7.19 -7.98
N ARG A 119 -15.71 -6.05 -7.36
CA ARG A 119 -16.17 -5.74 -6.00
C ARG A 119 -17.71 -5.68 -5.92
N ALA A 120 -18.34 -5.02 -6.87
CA ALA A 120 -19.81 -4.92 -6.91
C ALA A 120 -20.49 -6.31 -6.99
N VAL A 121 -19.94 -7.20 -7.84
CA VAL A 121 -20.42 -8.60 -7.93
C VAL A 121 -20.25 -9.35 -6.61
N LEU A 122 -19.11 -9.19 -5.93
CA LEU A 122 -18.87 -9.81 -4.63
C LEU A 122 -19.85 -9.29 -3.56
N GLU A 123 -20.11 -7.99 -3.53
CA GLU A 123 -21.05 -7.38 -2.58
C GLU A 123 -22.50 -7.84 -2.82
N GLU A 124 -22.93 -7.94 -4.06
CA GLU A 124 -24.23 -8.48 -4.42
C GLU A 124 -24.40 -9.93 -3.92
N ARG A 125 -23.39 -10.77 -4.17
CA ARG A 125 -23.38 -12.15 -3.68
C ARG A 125 -23.34 -12.24 -2.15
N TYR A 126 -22.58 -11.35 -1.53
CA TYR A 126 -22.55 -11.26 -0.08
C TYR A 126 -23.94 -10.97 0.50
N HIS A 127 -24.61 -9.92 0.02
CA HIS A 127 -25.93 -9.53 0.51
C HIS A 127 -26.97 -10.65 0.34
N SER A 128 -26.93 -11.39 -0.77
CA SER A 128 -27.88 -12.45 -1.04
C SER A 128 -27.63 -13.74 -0.24
N LEU A 129 -26.38 -14.08 0.05
CA LEU A 129 -26.01 -15.40 0.59
C LEU A 129 -25.51 -15.38 2.03
N LEU A 130 -24.77 -14.35 2.41
CA LEU A 130 -24.01 -14.34 3.67
C LEU A 130 -24.59 -13.39 4.72
N GLU A 131 -25.16 -12.28 4.32
CA GLU A 131 -25.77 -11.33 5.26
C GLU A 131 -26.90 -11.99 6.11
N PRO A 132 -27.77 -12.83 5.54
CA PRO A 132 -28.79 -13.55 6.33
C PRO A 132 -28.20 -14.50 7.38
N LEU A 133 -26.95 -14.88 7.25
CA LEU A 133 -26.19 -15.72 8.20
C LEU A 133 -25.48 -14.91 9.28
N GLY A 134 -25.68 -13.60 9.34
CA GLY A 134 -25.01 -12.71 10.30
C GLY A 134 -23.57 -12.38 9.98
N VAL A 135 -23.10 -12.73 8.78
CA VAL A 135 -21.75 -12.34 8.31
C VAL A 135 -21.74 -10.84 8.03
N THR A 136 -20.65 -10.15 8.37
CA THR A 136 -20.55 -8.68 8.20
C THR A 136 -19.37 -8.34 7.29
N VAL A 137 -19.60 -7.48 6.30
CA VAL A 137 -18.52 -6.85 5.54
C VAL A 137 -18.10 -5.55 6.23
N ASN A 138 -16.84 -5.51 6.68
CA ASN A 138 -16.26 -4.32 7.28
C ASN A 138 -15.74 -3.41 6.16
N ARG A 139 -16.49 -2.39 5.82
CA ARG A 139 -16.13 -1.44 4.76
C ARG A 139 -16.02 -0.02 5.32
N PRO A 140 -14.83 0.58 5.35
CA PRO A 140 -14.71 2.02 5.63
C PRO A 140 -15.28 2.83 4.46
N LYS A 141 -15.80 4.04 4.74
CA LYS A 141 -16.38 4.94 3.72
C LYS A 141 -15.47 5.16 2.50
N ASN A 142 -14.16 5.22 2.72
CA ASN A 142 -13.12 5.42 1.70
C ASN A 142 -12.28 4.14 1.52
N GLY A 143 -12.91 2.98 1.50
CA GLY A 143 -12.24 1.69 1.30
C GLY A 143 -11.64 1.55 -0.11
N VAL A 144 -10.63 0.69 -0.23
CA VAL A 144 -10.07 0.27 -1.53
C VAL A 144 -10.92 -0.86 -2.08
N ASP A 145 -11.35 -0.78 -3.33
CA ASP A 145 -12.20 -1.82 -3.94
C ASP A 145 -11.51 -3.19 -4.03
N GLY A 146 -10.18 -3.22 -4.08
CA GLY A 146 -9.39 -4.46 -4.13
C GLY A 146 -9.22 -5.19 -2.78
N ILE A 147 -9.79 -4.68 -1.68
CA ILE A 147 -9.70 -5.31 -0.36
C ILE A 147 -11.11 -5.47 0.21
N MET A 148 -11.46 -6.70 0.58
CA MET A 148 -12.71 -7.03 1.27
C MET A 148 -12.39 -7.67 2.62
N ASN A 149 -12.83 -7.05 3.71
CA ASN A 149 -12.72 -7.63 5.04
C ASN A 149 -14.09 -8.12 5.49
N VAL A 150 -14.15 -9.37 5.95
CA VAL A 150 -15.39 -10.05 6.32
C VAL A 150 -15.25 -10.60 7.74
N SER A 151 -16.22 -10.31 8.59
CA SER A 151 -16.34 -10.90 9.92
C SER A 151 -17.36 -12.04 9.93
N LEU A 152 -16.95 -13.17 10.45
CA LEU A 152 -17.75 -14.39 10.59
C LEU A 152 -17.99 -14.63 12.09
N PRO A 153 -19.14 -14.17 12.65
CA PRO A 153 -19.41 -14.36 14.08
C PRO A 153 -19.41 -15.84 14.47
N GLY A 154 -18.80 -16.14 15.60
CA GLY A 154 -18.74 -17.50 16.13
C GLY A 154 -17.69 -18.42 15.49
N ILE A 155 -16.94 -17.97 14.50
CA ILE A 155 -15.87 -18.74 13.86
C ILE A 155 -14.53 -18.02 14.06
N ARG A 156 -13.53 -18.75 14.56
CA ARG A 156 -12.17 -18.23 14.66
C ARG A 156 -11.60 -18.00 13.25
N SER A 157 -10.97 -16.85 13.03
CA SER A 157 -10.40 -16.48 11.71
C SER A 157 -9.40 -17.51 11.21
N GLU A 158 -8.55 -18.04 12.08
CA GLU A 158 -7.58 -19.10 11.77
C GLU A 158 -8.25 -20.40 11.30
N THR A 159 -9.36 -20.81 11.94
CA THR A 159 -10.14 -21.99 11.52
C THR A 159 -10.71 -21.79 10.13
N MET A 160 -11.28 -20.61 9.85
CA MET A 160 -11.82 -20.29 8.53
C MET A 160 -10.72 -20.22 7.47
N LEU A 161 -9.56 -19.63 7.81
CA LEU A 161 -8.41 -19.56 6.91
C LEU A 161 -7.98 -20.96 6.46
N ASN A 162 -7.80 -21.90 7.40
CA ASN A 162 -7.42 -23.26 7.09
C ASN A 162 -8.49 -23.98 6.25
N TYR A 163 -9.76 -23.85 6.62
CA TYR A 163 -10.88 -24.43 5.89
C TYR A 163 -10.96 -23.96 4.43
N LEU A 164 -10.73 -22.67 4.19
CA LEU A 164 -10.72 -22.09 2.84
C LEU A 164 -9.47 -22.51 2.06
N SER A 165 -8.30 -22.56 2.73
CA SER A 165 -7.04 -22.99 2.12
C SER A 165 -7.09 -24.42 1.59
N GLU A 166 -7.76 -25.35 2.31
CA GLU A 166 -8.01 -26.72 1.85
C GLU A 166 -8.87 -26.79 0.57
N ARG A 167 -9.57 -25.70 0.25
CA ARG A 167 -10.41 -25.54 -0.95
C ARG A 167 -9.79 -24.63 -2.00
N GLU A 168 -8.49 -24.40 -1.89
CA GLU A 168 -7.70 -23.54 -2.79
C GLU A 168 -8.16 -22.06 -2.80
N ILE A 169 -8.85 -21.62 -1.72
CA ILE A 169 -9.28 -20.23 -1.53
C ILE A 169 -8.33 -19.59 -0.51
N TYR A 170 -7.44 -18.73 -0.99
CA TYR A 170 -6.40 -18.12 -0.18
C TYR A 170 -6.81 -16.74 0.29
N VAL A 171 -6.93 -16.60 1.61
CA VAL A 171 -7.28 -15.35 2.30
C VAL A 171 -6.24 -15.05 3.38
N SER A 172 -6.30 -13.85 3.98
CA SER A 172 -5.54 -13.55 5.20
C SER A 172 -6.49 -13.19 6.33
N ALA A 173 -6.09 -13.56 7.55
CA ALA A 173 -6.83 -13.32 8.78
C ALA A 173 -6.14 -12.23 9.62
#